data_f0c6dfb92fbc974dc598e839ced37c32
#
_entry.id   f0c6dfb92fbc974dc598e839ced37c32
#
_cell.length_a   1.000
_cell.length_b   1.000
_cell.length_c   1.000
_cell.angle_alpha   90.00
_cell.angle_beta   90.00
_cell.angle_gamma   90.00
#
_symmetry.space_group_name_H-M   'P 1'
#
loop_
_entity.id
_entity.type
_entity.pdbx_description
1 polymer ?
#
loop_
_entity_poly.entity_id
_entity_poly.type
_entity_poly.pdbx_seq_one_letter_code
_entity_poly.pdbx_strand_id
1 'polypeptide(L)'
;MFYLIETPDQFAKIRDILTDKCYIDYVLGNDNTHPALAEVIAIYVSSLDRKGFILPLNHPECINLNKEEVWQWINEKSFFTKDSKATRHINPTNPHTDIQHLHYKQTNLPFDDKFNTQAHTHYYRKFPQIKVNKMIPIGKHFERCELRKNALIPLLSENVDSLYNEIILPSLYHIEKNSIKINDHFENYFKLTCDKHSTKDNNIYGWYNPYTTTGRPVNNFNGLSFMGLKHKTGERKSFEPKNDLLIEVDYSGYHPRLIADMVGFSFTKADVYEELSEVYNDSTINPKEHTFKQMYG
;
A
#
# COMPACT_ATOMS: atom_id res chain seq x y z
N MET A 1 3.25 -4.17 30.88
CA MET A 1 4.42 -5.05 30.60
C MET A 1 4.32 -5.44 29.14
N PHE A 2 5.37 -5.24 28.35
CA PHE A 2 5.45 -5.70 26.97
C PHE A 2 6.46 -6.86 26.88
N TYR A 3 6.31 -7.70 25.88
CA TYR A 3 7.18 -8.87 25.72
C TYR A 3 8.23 -8.60 24.64
N LEU A 4 9.42 -8.21 25.10
CA LEU A 4 10.60 -7.99 24.25
C LEU A 4 11.40 -9.30 24.17
N ILE A 5 11.76 -9.70 22.98
CA ILE A 5 12.47 -10.94 22.68
C ILE A 5 13.87 -10.59 22.13
N GLU A 6 14.89 -10.79 22.95
CA GLU A 6 16.26 -10.36 22.65
C GLU A 6 17.25 -11.51 22.58
N THR A 7 16.84 -12.73 22.94
CA THR A 7 17.74 -13.89 22.94
C THR A 7 17.20 -15.04 22.10
N PRO A 8 18.08 -15.89 21.54
CA PRO A 8 17.67 -17.08 20.80
C PRO A 8 16.75 -18.01 21.60
N ASP A 9 17.01 -18.20 22.91
CA ASP A 9 16.18 -19.05 23.78
C ASP A 9 14.77 -18.48 23.96
N GLN A 10 14.63 -17.15 24.10
CA GLN A 10 13.32 -16.52 24.14
C GLN A 10 12.60 -16.67 22.80
N PHE A 11 13.33 -16.51 21.69
CA PHE A 11 12.77 -16.67 20.35
C PHE A 11 12.31 -18.11 20.10
N ALA A 12 13.09 -19.12 20.51
CA ALA A 12 12.67 -20.51 20.43
C ALA A 12 11.36 -20.76 21.17
N LYS A 13 11.21 -20.24 22.39
CA LYS A 13 9.98 -20.38 23.19
C LYS A 13 8.76 -19.76 22.50
N ILE A 14 8.88 -18.60 21.88
CA ILE A 14 7.73 -17.98 21.20
C ILE A 14 7.36 -18.72 19.91
N ARG A 15 8.31 -19.36 19.23
CA ARG A 15 8.03 -20.21 18.07
C ARG A 15 7.11 -21.36 18.41
N ASP A 16 7.25 -21.94 19.61
CA ASP A 16 6.39 -23.03 20.09
C ASP A 16 5.00 -22.54 20.53
N ILE A 17 4.90 -21.29 21.04
CA ILE A 17 3.65 -20.69 21.49
C ILE A 17 2.80 -20.17 20.34
N LEU A 18 3.43 -19.58 19.33
CA LEU A 18 2.77 -19.00 18.19
C LEU A 18 2.49 -20.06 17.12
N THR A 19 1.30 -20.59 17.16
CA THR A 19 0.77 -21.53 16.14
C THR A 19 0.41 -20.81 14.84
N ASP A 20 -0.26 -21.48 13.92
CA ASP A 20 -0.75 -20.88 12.67
C ASP A 20 -1.84 -19.83 12.92
N LYS A 21 -2.00 -18.92 11.97
CA LYS A 21 -2.96 -17.80 12.02
C LYS A 21 -2.66 -16.79 13.13
N CYS A 22 -1.45 -16.27 13.13
CA CYS A 22 -1.04 -15.16 13.98
C CYS A 22 -1.15 -13.82 13.25
N TYR A 23 -1.14 -12.72 13.99
CA TYR A 23 -1.00 -11.38 13.45
C TYR A 23 0.47 -10.97 13.41
N ILE A 24 0.88 -10.32 12.31
CA ILE A 24 2.22 -9.75 12.14
C ILE A 24 2.16 -8.29 11.72
N ASP A 25 3.10 -7.50 12.21
CA ASP A 25 3.31 -6.11 11.81
C ASP A 25 4.81 -5.79 11.74
N TYR A 26 5.23 -5.05 10.71
CA TYR A 26 6.62 -4.67 10.52
C TYR A 26 6.84 -3.22 10.97
N VAL A 27 7.82 -3.01 11.82
CA VAL A 27 8.24 -1.68 12.24
C VAL A 27 9.37 -1.23 11.32
N LEU A 28 9.08 -0.22 10.51
CA LEU A 28 10.04 0.34 9.57
C LEU A 28 10.90 1.41 10.24
N GLY A 29 12.14 1.54 9.81
CA GLY A 29 13.06 2.57 10.31
C GLY A 29 12.61 3.99 9.99
N ASN A 30 11.78 4.15 8.96
CA ASN A 30 11.17 5.42 8.58
C ASN A 30 9.78 5.16 7.95
N ASP A 31 8.74 5.75 8.52
CA ASP A 31 7.35 5.60 8.04
C ASP A 31 7.09 6.31 6.69
N ASN A 32 7.97 7.23 6.27
CA ASN A 32 7.85 7.92 4.98
C ASN A 32 8.59 7.21 3.84
N THR A 33 9.35 6.15 4.14
CA THR A 33 10.07 5.40 3.12
C THR A 33 9.15 4.34 2.51
N HIS A 34 9.15 4.24 1.19
CA HIS A 34 8.39 3.18 0.50
C HIS A 34 8.82 1.80 1.03
N PRO A 35 7.90 0.86 1.33
CA PRO A 35 8.25 -0.43 1.94
C PRO A 35 9.31 -1.23 1.19
N ALA A 36 9.38 -1.11 -0.14
CA ALA A 36 10.44 -1.75 -0.94
C ALA A 36 11.86 -1.21 -0.66
N LEU A 37 11.96 -0.01 -0.08
CA LEU A 37 13.21 0.69 0.23
C LEU A 37 13.46 0.79 1.74
N ALA A 38 12.48 0.39 2.54
CA ALA A 38 12.49 0.58 3.98
C ALA A 38 13.32 -0.50 4.68
N GLU A 39 14.03 -0.10 5.71
CA GLU A 39 14.65 -1.00 6.64
C GLU A 39 13.63 -1.47 7.68
N VAL A 40 13.59 -2.78 7.96
CA VAL A 40 12.81 -3.33 9.07
C VAL A 40 13.67 -3.31 10.33
N ILE A 41 13.25 -2.56 11.34
CA ILE A 41 13.98 -2.43 12.61
C ILE A 41 13.46 -3.36 13.69
N ALA A 42 12.20 -3.75 13.61
CA ALA A 42 11.60 -4.75 14.49
C ALA A 42 10.38 -5.40 13.82
N ILE A 43 9.97 -6.54 14.34
CA ILE A 43 8.75 -7.23 13.94
C ILE A 43 7.88 -7.46 15.18
N TYR A 44 6.62 -7.12 15.08
CA TYR A 44 5.62 -7.48 16.08
C TYR A 44 4.88 -8.72 15.61
N VAL A 45 4.72 -9.70 16.51
CA VAL A 45 3.95 -10.94 16.26
C VAL A 45 3.05 -11.25 17.45
N SER A 46 1.87 -11.78 17.18
CA SER A 46 0.90 -12.11 18.22
C SER A 46 -0.03 -13.24 17.79
N SER A 47 -0.41 -14.12 18.69
CA SER A 47 -1.66 -14.85 18.50
C SER A 47 -2.85 -13.87 18.56
N LEU A 48 -3.98 -14.25 17.96
CA LEU A 48 -5.12 -13.34 17.79
C LEU A 48 -5.75 -12.91 19.13
N ASP A 49 -5.71 -13.77 20.11
CA ASP A 49 -6.37 -13.65 21.42
C ASP A 49 -5.47 -13.14 22.56
N ARG A 50 -4.16 -13.00 22.32
CA ARG A 50 -3.17 -12.67 23.36
C ARG A 50 -2.39 -11.42 23.04
N LYS A 51 -1.69 -10.91 24.05
CA LYS A 51 -0.65 -9.89 23.85
C LYS A 51 0.48 -10.44 23.00
N GLY A 52 1.04 -9.57 22.17
CA GLY A 52 2.09 -9.94 21.26
C GLY A 52 3.50 -9.87 21.84
N PHE A 53 4.44 -10.12 20.97
CA PHE A 53 5.87 -10.05 21.21
C PHE A 53 6.47 -9.09 20.18
N ILE A 54 7.55 -8.39 20.57
CA ILE A 54 8.33 -7.59 19.64
C ILE A 54 9.73 -8.15 19.51
N LEU A 55 10.16 -8.36 18.27
CA LEU A 55 11.42 -8.96 17.88
C LEU A 55 12.29 -7.88 17.24
N PRO A 56 13.27 -7.33 17.95
CA PRO A 56 14.19 -6.34 17.38
C PRO A 56 15.13 -7.00 16.38
N LEU A 57 15.31 -6.35 15.21
CA LEU A 57 16.21 -6.79 14.14
C LEU A 57 17.34 -5.79 13.86
N ASN A 58 17.07 -4.49 14.06
CA ASN A 58 18.04 -3.41 13.92
C ASN A 58 17.62 -2.18 14.72
N HIS A 59 17.26 -2.37 15.99
CA HIS A 59 16.88 -1.28 16.88
C HIS A 59 18.03 -0.96 17.86
N PRO A 60 18.46 0.30 17.99
CA PRO A 60 19.67 0.65 18.76
C PRO A 60 19.52 0.44 20.27
N GLU A 61 18.30 0.39 20.79
CA GLU A 61 18.02 0.21 22.23
C GLU A 61 18.04 -1.26 22.66
N CYS A 62 18.12 -2.22 21.70
CA CYS A 62 17.89 -3.63 21.97
C CYS A 62 19.06 -4.53 21.57
N ILE A 63 19.13 -5.70 22.16
CA ILE A 63 19.90 -6.83 21.62
C ILE A 63 19.07 -7.39 20.44
N ASN A 64 19.59 -7.22 19.23
CA ASN A 64 18.89 -7.61 18.02
C ASN A 64 19.02 -9.11 17.77
N LEU A 65 17.93 -9.74 17.34
CA LEU A 65 17.91 -11.15 16.95
C LEU A 65 18.61 -11.36 15.61
N ASN A 66 18.98 -12.62 15.35
CA ASN A 66 19.47 -13.03 14.05
C ASN A 66 18.35 -12.86 13.01
N LYS A 67 18.60 -12.00 12.03
CA LYS A 67 17.61 -11.62 11.04
C LYS A 67 17.21 -12.80 10.15
N GLU A 68 18.18 -13.62 9.76
CA GLU A 68 17.97 -14.76 8.86
C GLU A 68 17.08 -15.82 9.52
N GLU A 69 17.28 -16.12 10.80
CA GLU A 69 16.46 -17.06 11.56
C GLU A 69 15.02 -16.58 11.72
N VAL A 70 14.85 -15.27 12.00
CA VAL A 70 13.50 -14.68 12.12
C VAL A 70 12.77 -14.74 10.79
N TRP A 71 13.42 -14.39 9.66
CA TRP A 71 12.83 -14.47 8.34
C TRP A 71 12.50 -15.90 7.92
N GLN A 72 13.37 -16.86 8.21
CA GLN A 72 13.10 -18.28 7.95
C GLN A 72 11.82 -18.71 8.65
N TRP A 73 11.70 -18.42 9.95
CA TRP A 73 10.51 -18.76 10.72
C TRP A 73 9.24 -18.08 10.19
N ILE A 74 9.31 -16.79 9.82
CA ILE A 74 8.16 -16.08 9.26
C ILE A 74 7.70 -16.73 7.96
N ASN A 75 8.62 -17.21 7.12
CA ASN A 75 8.30 -17.85 5.86
C ASN A 75 7.60 -19.21 6.01
N GLU A 76 7.69 -19.83 7.18
CA GLU A 76 7.04 -21.11 7.49
C GLU A 76 5.62 -20.94 8.03
N LYS A 77 5.16 -19.71 8.28
CA LYS A 77 3.91 -19.41 8.96
C LYS A 77 2.94 -18.61 8.09
N SER A 78 1.65 -18.79 8.38
CA SER A 78 0.58 -17.96 7.81
C SER A 78 0.18 -16.87 8.80
N PHE A 79 0.28 -15.61 8.37
CA PHE A 79 -0.06 -14.46 9.20
C PHE A 79 -1.20 -13.63 8.63
N PHE A 80 -1.96 -13.01 9.53
CA PHE A 80 -2.76 -11.85 9.22
C PHE A 80 -1.94 -10.58 9.41
N THR A 81 -2.16 -9.59 8.56
CA THR A 81 -1.49 -8.30 8.64
C THR A 81 -2.45 -7.16 8.33
N LYS A 82 -2.12 -5.96 8.80
CA LYS A 82 -2.85 -4.76 8.39
C LYS A 82 -2.77 -4.54 6.88
N ASP A 83 -1.59 -4.66 6.30
CA ASP A 83 -1.30 -4.29 4.92
C ASP A 83 -0.40 -5.34 4.26
N SER A 84 -1.04 -6.28 3.57
CA SER A 84 -0.33 -7.39 2.92
C SER A 84 0.53 -6.90 1.75
N LYS A 85 0.15 -5.82 1.09
CA LYS A 85 0.92 -5.24 0.00
C LYS A 85 2.25 -4.67 0.49
N ALA A 86 2.23 -3.94 1.63
CA ALA A 86 3.44 -3.48 2.29
C ALA A 86 4.35 -4.64 2.71
N THR A 87 3.76 -5.68 3.31
CA THR A 87 4.52 -6.86 3.74
C THR A 87 5.13 -7.64 2.58
N ARG A 88 4.46 -7.68 1.41
CA ARG A 88 5.03 -8.28 0.19
C ARG A 88 6.25 -7.54 -0.34
N HIS A 89 6.30 -6.22 -0.22
CA HIS A 89 7.50 -5.45 -0.57
C HIS A 89 8.69 -5.75 0.35
N ILE A 90 8.41 -6.05 1.62
CA ILE A 90 9.42 -6.37 2.64
C ILE A 90 9.85 -7.84 2.53
N ASN A 91 8.89 -8.74 2.42
CA ASN A 91 9.10 -10.18 2.32
C ASN A 91 8.19 -10.78 1.22
N PRO A 92 8.67 -10.84 -0.02
CA PRO A 92 7.87 -11.33 -1.15
C PRO A 92 7.62 -12.84 -1.13
N THR A 93 8.36 -13.61 -0.34
CA THR A 93 8.28 -15.08 -0.31
C THR A 93 7.09 -15.61 0.47
N ASN A 94 6.58 -14.84 1.43
CA ASN A 94 5.40 -15.21 2.20
C ASN A 94 4.35 -14.08 2.21
N PRO A 95 3.36 -14.13 1.32
CA PRO A 95 2.28 -13.15 1.29
C PRO A 95 1.33 -13.39 2.47
N HIS A 96 1.27 -12.41 3.37
CA HIS A 96 0.33 -12.42 4.49
C HIS A 96 -1.09 -12.05 4.05
N THR A 97 -2.09 -12.47 4.82
CA THR A 97 -3.49 -12.13 4.57
C THR A 97 -3.80 -10.73 5.09
N ASP A 98 -4.23 -9.85 4.20
CA ASP A 98 -4.66 -8.48 4.54
C ASP A 98 -6.02 -8.51 5.25
N ILE A 99 -6.15 -7.73 6.31
CA ILE A 99 -7.40 -7.61 7.05
C ILE A 99 -7.98 -6.20 7.09
N GLN A 100 -7.27 -5.18 6.58
CA GLN A 100 -7.83 -3.83 6.60
C GLN A 100 -8.99 -3.67 5.60
N HIS A 101 -9.08 -4.54 4.58
CA HIS A 101 -10.22 -4.54 3.66
C HIS A 101 -11.54 -4.88 4.36
N LEU A 102 -11.51 -5.63 5.47
CA LEU A 102 -12.71 -5.89 6.27
C LEU A 102 -13.28 -4.60 6.86
N HIS A 103 -12.40 -3.74 7.38
CA HIS A 103 -12.81 -2.40 7.81
C HIS A 103 -13.40 -1.58 6.66
N TYR A 104 -12.75 -1.61 5.50
CA TYR A 104 -13.24 -0.90 4.32
C TYR A 104 -14.62 -1.40 3.88
N LYS A 105 -14.87 -2.71 3.87
CA LYS A 105 -16.18 -3.28 3.55
C LYS A 105 -17.28 -2.83 4.50
N GLN A 106 -16.99 -2.69 5.79
CA GLN A 106 -17.96 -2.25 6.80
C GLN A 106 -18.26 -0.76 6.73
N THR A 107 -17.24 0.06 6.47
CA THR A 107 -17.31 1.53 6.65
C THR A 107 -17.29 2.31 5.35
N ASN A 108 -16.91 1.68 4.25
CA ASN A 108 -16.57 2.31 2.97
C ASN A 108 -15.48 3.40 3.09
N LEU A 109 -14.65 3.30 4.13
CA LEU A 109 -13.56 4.22 4.41
C LEU A 109 -12.24 3.45 4.59
N PRO A 110 -11.10 4.01 4.21
CA PRO A 110 -9.80 3.41 4.51
C PRO A 110 -9.60 3.31 6.03
N PHE A 111 -8.90 2.27 6.46
CA PHE A 111 -8.54 2.13 7.88
C PHE A 111 -7.63 3.29 8.30
N ASP A 112 -8.08 4.06 9.26
CA ASP A 112 -7.35 5.21 9.79
C ASP A 112 -6.40 4.76 10.90
N ASP A 113 -5.12 4.65 10.56
CA ASP A 113 -4.05 4.24 11.47
C ASP A 113 -3.61 5.42 12.36
N LYS A 114 -4.43 5.76 13.34
CA LYS A 114 -4.17 6.85 14.32
C LYS A 114 -3.40 6.40 15.56
N PHE A 115 -2.82 5.22 15.57
CA PHE A 115 -2.19 4.63 16.75
C PHE A 115 -0.78 5.13 17.06
N ASN A 116 -0.51 6.40 16.74
CA ASN A 116 0.73 7.03 17.15
C ASN A 116 0.70 7.36 18.66
N THR A 117 1.65 6.80 19.39
CA THR A 117 1.83 7.13 20.81
C THR A 117 2.37 8.56 20.97
N GLN A 118 2.36 9.07 22.21
CA GLN A 118 2.94 10.38 22.51
C GLN A 118 4.42 10.46 22.08
N ALA A 119 5.20 9.38 22.23
CA ALA A 119 6.59 9.34 21.78
C ALA A 119 6.69 9.51 20.26
N HIS A 120 5.89 8.78 19.46
CA HIS A 120 5.85 8.93 18.00
C HIS A 120 5.51 10.38 17.61
N THR A 121 4.48 10.96 18.23
CA THR A 121 4.07 12.34 17.97
C THR A 121 5.19 13.33 18.30
N HIS A 122 5.90 13.13 19.41
CA HIS A 122 7.03 13.98 19.80
C HIS A 122 8.15 13.94 18.75
N TYR A 123 8.58 12.75 18.35
CA TYR A 123 9.65 12.60 17.36
C TYR A 123 9.23 13.09 15.99
N TYR A 124 8.01 12.86 15.57
CA TYR A 124 7.50 13.37 14.28
C TYR A 124 7.41 14.90 14.25
N ARG A 125 7.12 15.55 15.36
CA ARG A 125 7.17 17.02 15.46
C ARG A 125 8.59 17.56 15.45
N LYS A 126 9.52 16.89 16.13
CA LYS A 126 10.92 17.29 16.20
C LYS A 126 11.64 17.11 14.86
N PHE A 127 11.27 16.12 14.10
CA PHE A 127 11.86 15.76 12.80
C PHE A 127 10.77 15.68 11.72
N PRO A 128 10.15 16.79 11.33
CA PRO A 128 8.99 16.79 10.43
C PRO A 128 9.30 16.28 9.02
N GLN A 129 10.56 16.33 8.61
CA GLN A 129 11.02 15.87 7.28
C GLN A 129 11.50 14.42 7.28
N ILE A 130 11.90 13.88 8.42
CA ILE A 130 12.44 12.54 8.57
C ILE A 130 11.84 11.93 9.84
N LYS A 131 10.88 11.04 9.66
CA LYS A 131 10.26 10.29 10.77
C LYS A 131 11.14 9.08 11.12
N VAL A 132 12.10 9.30 12.01
CA VAL A 132 13.12 8.29 12.35
C VAL A 132 12.62 7.39 13.49
N ASN A 133 12.03 6.26 13.14
CA ASN A 133 11.49 5.31 14.10
C ASN A 133 12.56 4.67 14.99
N LYS A 134 13.80 4.54 14.53
CA LYS A 134 14.92 4.03 15.35
C LYS A 134 15.16 4.81 16.65
N MET A 135 14.76 6.08 16.70
CA MET A 135 14.91 6.92 17.89
C MET A 135 13.74 6.81 18.87
N ILE A 136 12.68 6.10 18.50
CA ILE A 136 11.49 5.92 19.34
C ILE A 136 11.70 4.66 20.16
N PRO A 137 11.49 4.68 21.49
CA PRO A 137 11.66 3.50 22.33
C PRO A 137 10.88 2.28 21.82
N ILE A 138 11.51 1.10 21.83
CA ILE A 138 10.94 -0.14 21.27
C ILE A 138 9.58 -0.48 21.89
N GLY A 139 9.39 -0.20 23.17
CA GLY A 139 8.10 -0.40 23.87
C GLY A 139 6.96 0.43 23.29
N LYS A 140 7.26 1.59 22.66
CA LYS A 140 6.23 2.42 22.01
C LYS A 140 5.86 1.89 20.64
N HIS A 141 6.77 1.23 19.95
CA HIS A 141 6.45 0.48 18.75
C HIS A 141 5.56 -0.73 19.07
N PHE A 142 5.88 -1.48 20.14
CA PHE A 142 5.02 -2.55 20.63
C PHE A 142 3.59 -2.05 20.92
N GLU A 143 3.46 -0.97 21.68
CA GLU A 143 2.16 -0.36 22.04
C GLU A 143 1.35 0.00 20.78
N ARG A 144 1.99 0.63 19.78
CA ARG A 144 1.35 0.98 18.51
C ARG A 144 0.84 -0.24 17.76
N CYS A 145 1.65 -1.28 17.63
CA CYS A 145 1.27 -2.52 16.95
C CYS A 145 0.15 -3.26 17.69
N GLU A 146 0.20 -3.29 19.02
CA GLU A 146 -0.84 -3.91 19.85
C GLU A 146 -2.20 -3.20 19.70
N LEU A 147 -2.21 -1.86 19.70
CA LEU A 147 -3.41 -1.07 19.47
C LEU A 147 -4.00 -1.31 18.07
N ARG A 148 -3.14 -1.36 17.04
CA ARG A 148 -3.54 -1.65 15.66
C ARG A 148 -4.14 -3.05 15.52
N LYS A 149 -3.48 -4.06 16.07
CA LYS A 149 -4.01 -5.42 16.12
C LYS A 149 -5.38 -5.47 16.79
N ASN A 150 -5.51 -4.88 17.96
CA ASN A 150 -6.76 -4.90 18.74
C ASN A 150 -7.92 -4.19 18.02
N ALA A 151 -7.64 -3.24 17.13
CA ALA A 151 -8.65 -2.61 16.31
C ALA A 151 -9.08 -3.48 15.10
N LEU A 152 -8.19 -4.30 14.57
CA LEU A 152 -8.42 -5.06 13.34
C LEU A 152 -8.90 -6.50 13.59
N ILE A 153 -8.40 -7.16 14.62
CA ILE A 153 -8.72 -8.59 14.89
C ILE A 153 -10.21 -8.85 15.11
N PRO A 154 -10.99 -7.99 15.79
CA PRO A 154 -12.43 -8.21 15.93
C PRO A 154 -13.18 -8.31 14.59
N LEU A 155 -12.65 -7.75 13.53
CA LEU A 155 -13.23 -7.81 12.19
C LEU A 155 -13.07 -9.17 11.51
N LEU A 156 -12.19 -10.03 12.01
CA LEU A 156 -11.96 -11.37 11.46
C LEU A 156 -13.15 -12.35 11.62
N SER A 157 -14.21 -11.98 12.33
CA SER A 157 -15.47 -12.72 12.34
C SER A 157 -16.15 -12.76 10.95
N GLU A 158 -15.79 -11.85 10.06
CA GLU A 158 -16.22 -11.83 8.66
C GLU A 158 -15.29 -12.65 7.77
N ASN A 159 -15.82 -13.16 6.67
CA ASN A 159 -15.03 -13.89 5.70
C ASN A 159 -14.02 -12.96 5.03
N VAL A 160 -12.76 -13.38 5.03
CA VAL A 160 -11.69 -12.71 4.28
C VAL A 160 -12.00 -12.77 2.78
N ASP A 161 -12.02 -11.62 2.12
CA ASP A 161 -12.39 -11.51 0.73
C ASP A 161 -11.26 -11.97 -0.19
N SER A 162 -11.50 -13.04 -0.96
CA SER A 162 -10.55 -13.57 -1.93
C SER A 162 -10.22 -12.55 -3.03
N LEU A 163 -11.19 -11.74 -3.47
CA LEU A 163 -10.97 -10.72 -4.49
C LEU A 163 -9.85 -9.74 -4.10
N TYR A 164 -9.86 -9.26 -2.85
CA TYR A 164 -8.80 -8.37 -2.37
C TYR A 164 -7.46 -9.09 -2.22
N ASN A 165 -7.45 -10.24 -1.56
CA ASN A 165 -6.20 -10.92 -1.20
C ASN A 165 -5.54 -11.65 -2.37
N GLU A 166 -6.32 -12.17 -3.32
CA GLU A 166 -5.82 -12.99 -4.41
C GLU A 166 -5.66 -12.22 -5.73
N ILE A 167 -6.41 -11.12 -5.91
CA ILE A 167 -6.40 -10.38 -7.17
C ILE A 167 -5.95 -8.92 -6.97
N ILE A 168 -6.69 -8.11 -6.20
CA ILE A 168 -6.47 -6.66 -6.16
C ILE A 168 -5.11 -6.32 -5.56
N LEU A 169 -4.83 -6.78 -4.34
CA LEU A 169 -3.57 -6.44 -3.64
C LEU A 169 -2.33 -7.02 -4.33
N PRO A 170 -2.33 -8.28 -4.82
CA PRO A 170 -1.23 -8.79 -5.63
C PRO A 170 -0.99 -7.99 -6.92
N SER A 171 -2.05 -7.60 -7.62
CA SER A 171 -1.93 -6.80 -8.85
C SER A 171 -1.30 -5.44 -8.58
N LEU A 172 -1.76 -4.73 -7.54
CA LEU A 172 -1.17 -3.45 -7.13
C LEU A 172 0.28 -3.59 -6.68
N TYR A 173 0.61 -4.65 -5.91
CA TYR A 173 1.99 -4.94 -5.55
C TYR A 173 2.90 -5.12 -6.77
N HIS A 174 2.44 -5.83 -7.80
CA HIS A 174 3.22 -6.03 -9.03
C HIS A 174 3.45 -4.71 -9.78
N ILE A 175 2.46 -3.82 -9.84
CA ILE A 175 2.61 -2.48 -10.41
C ILE A 175 3.65 -1.68 -9.62
N GLU A 176 3.54 -1.65 -8.30
CA GLU A 176 4.45 -0.90 -7.42
C GLU A 176 5.88 -1.44 -7.46
N LYS A 177 6.05 -2.78 -7.41
CA LYS A 177 7.35 -3.45 -7.47
C LYS A 177 8.13 -3.09 -8.73
N ASN A 178 7.43 -2.94 -9.84
CA ASN A 178 8.06 -2.65 -11.11
C ASN A 178 8.67 -1.25 -11.18
N SER A 179 8.26 -0.29 -10.33
CA SER A 179 8.75 1.08 -10.35
C SER A 179 8.86 1.66 -11.78
N ILE A 180 9.14 2.92 -11.95
CA ILE A 180 9.35 3.55 -13.26
C ILE A 180 10.73 4.21 -13.27
N LYS A 181 11.47 4.07 -14.35
CA LYS A 181 12.76 4.74 -14.53
C LYS A 181 12.54 6.23 -14.76
N ILE A 182 13.35 7.07 -14.11
CA ILE A 182 13.36 8.52 -14.26
C ILE A 182 14.67 8.98 -14.88
N ASN A 183 14.61 10.11 -15.57
CA ASN A 183 15.77 10.75 -16.21
C ASN A 183 16.06 12.15 -15.61
N ASP A 184 17.03 12.86 -16.17
CA ASP A 184 17.49 14.17 -15.67
C ASP A 184 16.38 15.25 -15.70
N HIS A 185 15.35 15.10 -16.53
CA HIS A 185 14.20 16.02 -16.55
C HIS A 185 13.31 15.90 -15.32
N PHE A 186 13.36 14.75 -14.63
CA PHE A 186 12.52 14.48 -13.47
C PHE A 186 12.68 15.54 -12.37
N GLU A 187 13.90 15.91 -12.03
CA GLU A 187 14.15 16.91 -11.01
C GLU A 187 13.57 18.28 -11.35
N ASN A 188 13.55 18.66 -12.62
CA ASN A 188 13.03 19.96 -13.06
C ASN A 188 11.52 20.10 -12.82
N TYR A 189 10.77 19.02 -12.95
CA TYR A 189 9.32 19.03 -12.82
C TYR A 189 8.82 18.63 -11.42
N PHE A 190 9.53 17.74 -10.75
CA PHE A 190 9.01 17.05 -9.55
C PHE A 190 9.85 17.24 -8.29
N LYS A 191 10.91 18.03 -8.34
CA LYS A 191 11.85 18.27 -7.22
C LYS A 191 11.18 18.68 -5.91
N LEU A 192 10.06 19.41 -6.00
CA LEU A 192 9.32 19.92 -4.83
C LEU A 192 8.13 19.02 -4.43
N THR A 193 7.71 18.10 -5.31
CA THR A 193 6.49 17.31 -5.13
C THR A 193 6.76 15.84 -4.87
N CYS A 194 7.97 15.37 -5.16
CA CYS A 194 8.34 13.98 -4.96
C CYS A 194 9.19 13.81 -3.71
N ASP A 195 8.77 12.90 -2.85
CA ASP A 195 9.56 12.51 -1.70
C ASP A 195 10.79 11.71 -2.16
N LYS A 196 11.98 12.17 -1.76
CA LYS A 196 13.25 11.49 -2.05
C LYS A 196 13.26 10.03 -1.56
N HIS A 197 12.42 9.72 -0.57
CA HIS A 197 12.30 8.36 -0.03
C HIS A 197 11.53 7.38 -0.93
N SER A 198 10.89 7.87 -1.99
CA SER A 198 10.23 7.04 -3.00
C SER A 198 11.10 6.72 -4.22
N THR A 199 12.34 7.24 -4.23
CA THR A 199 13.28 7.04 -5.35
C THR A 199 14.53 6.27 -4.93
N LYS A 200 15.01 5.40 -5.81
CA LYS A 200 16.28 4.70 -5.68
C LYS A 200 16.80 4.29 -7.05
N ASP A 201 18.11 4.47 -7.29
CA ASP A 201 18.79 4.01 -8.50
C ASP A 201 18.08 4.48 -9.79
N ASN A 202 17.72 5.76 -9.86
CA ASN A 202 16.96 6.36 -10.95
C ASN A 202 15.60 5.68 -11.21
N ASN A 203 15.00 5.07 -10.19
CA ASN A 203 13.65 4.54 -10.25
C ASN A 203 12.77 5.21 -9.21
N ILE A 204 11.52 5.47 -9.57
CA ILE A 204 10.48 5.92 -8.65
C ILE A 204 9.49 4.80 -8.37
N TYR A 205 9.14 4.64 -7.10
CA TYR A 205 8.19 3.66 -6.61
C TYR A 205 6.86 4.35 -6.32
N GLY A 206 5.80 3.87 -6.93
CA GLY A 206 4.44 4.28 -6.62
C GLY A 206 3.87 3.47 -5.45
N TRP A 207 2.89 4.07 -4.75
CA TRP A 207 2.10 3.38 -3.74
C TRP A 207 0.63 3.63 -4.00
N TYR A 208 -0.14 2.58 -4.22
CA TYR A 208 -1.55 2.68 -4.57
C TYR A 208 -2.45 2.21 -3.43
N ASN A 209 -3.34 3.09 -2.99
CA ASN A 209 -4.39 2.75 -2.03
C ASN A 209 -5.64 2.29 -2.80
N PRO A 210 -6.09 1.02 -2.65
CA PRO A 210 -7.32 0.54 -3.26
C PRO A 210 -8.59 0.93 -2.47
N TYR A 211 -8.42 1.39 -1.23
CA TYR A 211 -9.52 1.69 -0.31
C TYR A 211 -10.00 3.13 -0.49
N THR A 212 -10.70 3.38 -1.58
CA THR A 212 -11.27 4.68 -1.93
C THR A 212 -12.77 4.55 -2.13
N THR A 213 -13.54 5.63 -1.97
CA THR A 213 -15.00 5.60 -2.13
C THR A 213 -15.48 5.07 -3.48
N THR A 214 -14.64 5.18 -4.51
CA THR A 214 -14.98 4.72 -5.88
C THR A 214 -14.31 3.38 -6.24
N GLY A 215 -13.50 2.80 -5.35
CA GLY A 215 -12.68 1.61 -5.62
C GLY A 215 -11.52 1.84 -6.60
N ARG A 216 -11.32 3.06 -7.11
CA ARG A 216 -10.17 3.38 -7.97
C ARG A 216 -8.91 3.51 -7.11
N PRO A 217 -7.84 2.75 -7.37
CA PRO A 217 -6.59 2.91 -6.65
C PRO A 217 -6.03 4.33 -6.85
N VAL A 218 -5.69 4.99 -5.75
CA VAL A 218 -5.05 6.32 -5.80
C VAL A 218 -3.67 6.25 -5.17
N ASN A 219 -2.75 7.03 -5.71
CA ASN A 219 -1.42 7.18 -5.14
C ASN A 219 -1.50 8.14 -3.94
N ASN A 220 -1.28 7.64 -2.74
CA ASN A 220 -1.43 8.42 -1.49
C ASN A 220 -0.21 8.38 -0.56
N PHE A 221 0.91 7.85 -1.00
CA PHE A 221 2.11 7.75 -0.17
C PHE A 221 3.21 8.61 -0.79
N ASN A 222 3.37 9.85 -0.38
CA ASN A 222 4.45 10.79 -0.78
C ASN A 222 5.09 10.53 -2.17
N GLY A 223 4.39 9.86 -3.03
CA GLY A 223 4.82 9.46 -4.35
C GLY A 223 4.13 10.28 -5.42
N LEU A 224 4.64 10.16 -6.62
CA LEU A 224 4.08 10.83 -7.79
C LEU A 224 2.78 10.13 -8.22
N SER A 225 1.73 10.91 -8.44
CA SER A 225 0.51 10.41 -9.06
C SER A 225 0.69 10.29 -10.57
N PHE A 226 1.00 9.08 -11.05
CA PHE A 226 1.15 8.82 -12.49
C PHE A 226 -0.12 9.10 -13.29
N MET A 227 -1.28 8.92 -12.68
CA MET A 227 -2.58 9.23 -13.31
C MET A 227 -2.81 10.74 -13.50
N GLY A 228 -2.13 11.59 -12.73
CA GLY A 228 -2.23 13.05 -12.81
C GLY A 228 -1.25 13.70 -13.80
N LEU A 229 -0.38 12.94 -14.44
CA LEU A 229 0.63 13.47 -15.34
C LEU A 229 0.02 14.10 -16.60
N LYS A 230 0.28 15.39 -16.81
CA LYS A 230 -0.25 16.14 -17.93
C LYS A 230 0.51 15.84 -19.22
N HIS A 231 -0.23 15.59 -20.31
CA HIS A 231 0.38 15.38 -21.63
C HIS A 231 1.07 16.64 -22.18
N LYS A 232 0.48 17.82 -21.94
CA LYS A 232 0.90 19.07 -22.59
C LYS A 232 2.09 19.77 -21.94
N THR A 233 2.41 19.47 -20.68
CA THR A 233 3.44 20.17 -19.91
C THR A 233 4.84 19.55 -19.99
N GLY A 234 4.99 18.42 -20.67
CA GLY A 234 6.26 17.72 -20.77
C GLY A 234 6.62 16.85 -19.56
N GLU A 235 5.76 16.78 -18.53
CA GLU A 235 5.98 15.95 -17.34
C GLU A 235 6.28 14.49 -17.67
N ARG A 236 5.60 13.93 -18.68
CA ARG A 236 5.79 12.54 -19.13
C ARG A 236 7.18 12.28 -19.73
N LYS A 237 7.88 13.31 -20.19
CA LYS A 237 9.27 13.19 -20.68
C LYS A 237 10.28 12.88 -19.59
N SER A 238 9.88 13.02 -18.33
CA SER A 238 10.69 12.69 -17.14
C SER A 238 10.82 11.18 -16.90
N PHE A 239 10.08 10.37 -17.63
CA PHE A 239 10.01 8.91 -17.45
C PHE A 239 10.53 8.19 -18.68
N GLU A 240 11.23 7.10 -18.41
CA GLU A 240 11.82 6.23 -19.43
C GLU A 240 11.39 4.77 -19.21
N PRO A 241 11.31 3.98 -20.28
CA PRO A 241 11.13 2.54 -20.13
C PRO A 241 12.36 1.94 -19.44
N LYS A 242 12.16 0.91 -18.63
CA LYS A 242 13.26 0.09 -18.09
C LYS A 242 13.86 -0.81 -19.15
N ASN A 243 13.05 -1.22 -20.11
CA ASN A 243 13.40 -2.01 -21.26
C ASN A 243 13.28 -1.12 -22.51
N ASP A 244 12.89 -1.69 -23.63
CA ASP A 244 12.89 -0.97 -24.92
C ASP A 244 11.70 -0.03 -25.10
N LEU A 245 10.57 -0.28 -24.41
CA LEU A 245 9.33 0.49 -24.62
C LEU A 245 8.46 0.55 -23.38
N LEU A 246 7.61 1.59 -23.32
CA LEU A 246 6.44 1.70 -22.42
C LEU A 246 5.19 1.32 -23.20
N ILE A 247 4.35 0.49 -22.60
CA ILE A 247 3.05 0.12 -23.15
C ILE A 247 1.97 0.86 -22.35
N GLU A 248 1.13 1.63 -23.04
CA GLU A 248 -0.07 2.23 -22.47
C GLU A 248 -1.28 1.40 -22.88
N VAL A 249 -2.06 0.98 -21.88
CA VAL A 249 -3.31 0.24 -22.10
C VAL A 249 -4.44 1.01 -21.43
N ASP A 250 -5.43 1.41 -22.18
CA ASP A 250 -6.62 2.09 -21.67
C ASP A 250 -7.88 1.53 -22.32
N TYR A 251 -8.98 1.50 -21.56
CA TYR A 251 -10.29 1.08 -22.05
C TYR A 251 -11.01 2.28 -22.70
N SER A 252 -11.29 2.19 -23.99
CA SER A 252 -12.13 3.19 -24.65
C SER A 252 -13.55 3.17 -24.11
N GLY A 253 -13.93 4.24 -23.39
CA GLY A 253 -15.29 4.41 -22.88
C GLY A 253 -15.72 3.32 -21.90
N TYR A 254 -14.89 2.95 -20.93
CA TYR A 254 -15.18 1.84 -19.99
C TYR A 254 -16.56 1.97 -19.32
N HIS A 255 -16.85 3.12 -18.68
CA HIS A 255 -18.13 3.29 -17.97
C HIS A 255 -19.37 3.27 -18.88
N PRO A 256 -19.42 3.99 -20.02
CA PRO A 256 -20.52 3.83 -20.96
C PRO A 256 -20.72 2.39 -21.44
N ARG A 257 -19.64 1.64 -21.71
CA ARG A 257 -19.73 0.23 -22.12
C ARG A 257 -20.26 -0.66 -21.00
N LEU A 258 -19.82 -0.44 -19.76
CA LEU A 258 -20.31 -1.19 -18.61
C LEU A 258 -21.82 -0.94 -18.39
N ILE A 259 -22.27 0.30 -18.47
CA ILE A 259 -23.69 0.64 -18.34
C ILE A 259 -24.50 0.03 -19.49
N ALA A 260 -23.98 0.11 -20.71
CA ALA A 260 -24.61 -0.48 -21.89
C ALA A 260 -24.81 -2.00 -21.71
N ASP A 261 -23.78 -2.70 -21.25
CA ASP A 261 -23.86 -4.15 -20.94
C ASP A 261 -24.95 -4.45 -19.90
N MET A 262 -25.00 -3.65 -18.83
CA MET A 262 -26.03 -3.82 -17.77
C MET A 262 -27.47 -3.67 -18.26
N VAL A 263 -27.69 -2.88 -19.33
CA VAL A 263 -29.03 -2.66 -19.94
C VAL A 263 -29.22 -3.45 -21.22
N GLY A 264 -28.30 -4.32 -21.59
CA GLY A 264 -28.38 -5.16 -22.79
C GLY A 264 -28.14 -4.40 -24.09
N PHE A 265 -27.45 -3.26 -24.06
CA PHE A 265 -27.09 -2.48 -25.25
C PHE A 265 -25.62 -2.75 -25.63
N SER A 266 -25.36 -2.79 -26.95
CA SER A 266 -23.99 -2.98 -27.47
C SER A 266 -23.63 -1.84 -28.42
N PHE A 267 -22.52 -1.18 -28.13
CA PHE A 267 -21.92 -0.21 -29.03
C PHE A 267 -21.35 -0.90 -30.27
N THR A 268 -21.59 -0.33 -31.44
CA THR A 268 -21.11 -0.83 -32.73
C THR A 268 -19.77 -0.23 -33.13
N LYS A 269 -19.45 0.99 -32.65
CA LYS A 269 -18.22 1.70 -32.95
C LYS A 269 -17.13 1.43 -31.88
N ALA A 270 -15.88 1.48 -32.33
CA ALA A 270 -14.73 1.40 -31.44
C ALA A 270 -14.67 2.61 -30.49
N ASP A 271 -14.97 3.81 -30.98
CA ASP A 271 -15.15 5.01 -30.15
C ASP A 271 -16.62 5.19 -29.77
N VAL A 272 -16.88 4.96 -28.48
CA VAL A 272 -18.22 5.11 -27.86
C VAL A 272 -18.76 6.52 -28.00
N TYR A 273 -17.90 7.53 -27.90
CA TYR A 273 -18.30 8.92 -27.92
C TYR A 273 -18.64 9.39 -29.34
N GLU A 274 -18.05 8.77 -30.36
CA GLU A 274 -18.44 8.99 -31.76
C GLU A 274 -19.87 8.48 -32.00
N GLU A 275 -20.21 7.28 -31.52
CA GLU A 275 -21.56 6.73 -31.64
C GLU A 275 -22.59 7.56 -30.85
N LEU A 276 -22.23 7.95 -29.61
CA LEU A 276 -23.10 8.81 -28.79
C LEU A 276 -23.29 10.21 -29.39
N SER A 277 -22.33 10.76 -30.14
CA SER A 277 -22.47 12.04 -30.79
C SER A 277 -23.60 12.04 -31.86
N GLU A 278 -23.76 10.91 -32.53
CA GLU A 278 -24.86 10.71 -33.48
C GLU A 278 -26.23 10.70 -32.78
N VAL A 279 -26.28 10.09 -31.58
CA VAL A 279 -27.50 10.07 -30.75
C VAL A 279 -27.87 11.45 -30.24
N TYR A 280 -26.87 12.23 -29.79
CA TYR A 280 -27.11 13.59 -29.29
C TYR A 280 -27.50 14.55 -30.39
N ASN A 281 -27.09 14.30 -31.62
CA ASN A 281 -27.40 15.08 -32.81
C ASN A 281 -27.21 16.60 -32.64
N ASP A 282 -26.19 17.00 -31.90
CA ASP A 282 -25.82 18.39 -31.62
C ASP A 282 -24.30 18.56 -31.73
N SER A 283 -23.86 19.20 -32.82
CA SER A 283 -22.47 19.44 -33.11
C SER A 283 -21.77 20.45 -32.16
N THR A 284 -22.53 21.14 -31.32
CA THR A 284 -22.00 22.11 -30.36
C THR A 284 -21.59 21.48 -29.04
N ILE A 285 -22.04 20.27 -28.78
CA ILE A 285 -21.74 19.55 -27.54
C ILE A 285 -20.45 18.71 -27.70
N ASN A 286 -19.63 18.71 -26.68
CA ASN A 286 -18.58 17.69 -26.53
C ASN A 286 -19.22 16.38 -26.07
N PRO A 287 -19.27 15.32 -26.90
CA PRO A 287 -19.98 14.09 -26.55
C PRO A 287 -19.49 13.44 -25.26
N LYS A 288 -18.19 13.48 -25.02
CA LYS A 288 -17.58 12.93 -23.81
C LYS A 288 -18.01 13.68 -22.54
N GLU A 289 -17.94 15.01 -22.56
CA GLU A 289 -18.34 15.84 -21.42
C GLU A 289 -19.85 15.73 -21.16
N HIS A 290 -20.66 15.70 -22.23
CA HIS A 290 -22.10 15.54 -22.10
C HIS A 290 -22.46 14.18 -21.49
N THR A 291 -21.86 13.09 -21.98
CA THR A 291 -22.07 11.76 -21.43
C THR A 291 -21.70 11.71 -19.94
N PHE A 292 -20.56 12.30 -19.55
CA PHE A 292 -20.17 12.35 -18.14
C PHE A 292 -21.16 13.13 -17.28
N LYS A 293 -21.70 14.25 -17.78
CA LYS A 293 -22.74 15.00 -17.07
C LYS A 293 -24.03 14.20 -16.90
N GLN A 294 -24.43 13.43 -17.92
CA GLN A 294 -25.60 12.56 -17.83
C GLN A 294 -25.39 11.39 -16.84
N MET A 295 -24.19 10.85 -16.75
CA MET A 295 -23.89 9.69 -15.90
C MET A 295 -23.64 10.07 -14.43
N TYR A 296 -23.11 11.24 -14.16
CA TYR A 296 -22.61 11.61 -12.83
C TYR A 296 -23.23 12.88 -12.23
N GLY A 297 -24.01 13.60 -12.97
CA GLY A 297 -24.70 14.85 -12.56
C GLY A 297 -23.93 16.10 -12.87
#